data_410e6be3d6d965615b427addafdf5ea4
#
_entry.id   410e6be3d6d965615b427addafdf5ea4
#
_cell.length_a   1.000
_cell.length_b   1.000
_cell.length_c   1.000
_cell.angle_alpha   90.00
_cell.angle_beta   90.00
_cell.angle_gamma   90.00
#
_symmetry.space_group_name_H-M   'P 1'
#
loop_
_entity.id
_entity.type
_entity.pdbx_description
1 polymer ?
#
loop_
_entity_poly.entity_id
_entity_poly.type
_entity_poly.pdbx_seq_one_letter_code
_entity_poly.pdbx_strand_id
1 'polypeptide(L)'
;MLASLRGGAGSPEEQDRQLERSGLYGEYPAIVRAYVELFGDDGSAAEAVKRAVFLVWRSAMALPGVSGIAALPDGTCRAVIEELDARVRRGVEDAELGWMLAWYYGEGAFAFELFGGTSRLTRYAEAVPHHGWRSVHIAPESLAGRGQLGRYWTALTAGAR
;
A
#
# COMPACT_ATOMS: atom_id res chain seq x y z
N MET A 1 -6.35 -18.94 1.58
CA MET A 1 -6.53 -19.29 0.15
C MET A 1 -5.56 -18.59 -0.80
N LEU A 2 -5.12 -17.36 -0.55
CA LEU A 2 -4.15 -16.60 -1.39
C LEU A 2 -2.71 -17.17 -1.43
N ALA A 3 -2.30 -17.92 -0.43
CA ALA A 3 -0.94 -18.51 -0.37
C ALA A 3 -0.72 -19.68 -1.33
N SER A 4 -1.80 -20.35 -1.78
CA SER A 4 -1.70 -21.54 -2.66
C SER A 4 -1.51 -21.22 -4.15
N LEU A 5 -1.79 -19.99 -4.59
CA LEU A 5 -1.74 -19.62 -6.01
C LEU A 5 -0.36 -19.15 -6.49
N ARG A 6 0.60 -18.94 -5.57
CA ARG A 6 1.96 -18.50 -5.91
C ARG A 6 2.94 -19.63 -6.31
N GLY A 7 2.50 -20.87 -6.32
CA GLY A 7 3.31 -22.04 -6.66
C GLY A 7 3.03 -22.62 -8.05
N GLY A 8 2.22 -21.97 -8.89
CA GLY A 8 1.90 -22.45 -10.24
C GLY A 8 3.08 -22.31 -11.19
N ALA A 9 3.51 -23.41 -11.78
CA ALA A 9 4.46 -23.43 -12.90
C ALA A 9 3.77 -22.79 -14.12
N GLY A 10 4.19 -21.58 -14.50
CA GLY A 10 3.68 -20.84 -15.66
C GLY A 10 4.40 -19.52 -15.82
N SER A 11 4.34 -18.93 -17.03
CA SER A 11 4.89 -17.60 -17.25
C SER A 11 4.11 -16.55 -16.42
N PRO A 12 4.70 -15.35 -16.14
CA PRO A 12 3.99 -14.26 -15.48
C PRO A 12 2.64 -13.94 -16.13
N GLU A 13 2.54 -14.02 -17.47
CA GLU A 13 1.32 -13.76 -18.22
C GLU A 13 0.26 -14.87 -18.04
N GLU A 14 0.69 -16.10 -17.83
CA GLU A 14 -0.24 -17.21 -17.55
C GLU A 14 -0.78 -17.12 -16.14
N GLN A 15 0.07 -16.74 -15.18
CA GLN A 15 -0.35 -16.49 -13.80
C GLN A 15 -1.32 -15.32 -13.72
N ASP A 16 -1.05 -14.23 -14.45
CA ASP A 16 -1.93 -13.06 -14.54
C ASP A 16 -3.31 -13.43 -15.08
N ARG A 17 -3.36 -14.14 -16.21
CA ARG A 17 -4.62 -14.64 -16.79
C ARG A 17 -5.38 -15.58 -15.85
N GLN A 18 -4.69 -16.38 -15.05
CA GLN A 18 -5.33 -17.26 -14.08
C GLN A 18 -5.94 -16.46 -12.92
N LEU A 19 -5.23 -15.45 -12.42
CA LEU A 19 -5.73 -14.56 -11.37
C LEU A 19 -6.93 -13.72 -11.86
N GLU A 20 -6.88 -13.25 -13.10
CA GLU A 20 -8.00 -12.55 -13.74
C GLU A 20 -9.24 -13.47 -13.85
N ARG A 21 -9.07 -14.69 -14.34
CA ARG A 21 -10.17 -15.66 -14.46
C ARG A 21 -10.74 -16.09 -13.11
N SER A 22 -9.93 -16.07 -12.06
CA SER A 22 -10.41 -16.36 -10.69
C SER A 22 -11.23 -15.23 -10.07
N GLY A 23 -11.32 -14.07 -10.74
CA GLY A 23 -12.00 -12.87 -10.23
C GLY A 23 -11.27 -12.15 -9.11
N LEU A 24 -10.08 -12.61 -8.74
CA LEU A 24 -9.33 -12.07 -7.61
C LEU A 24 -8.97 -10.59 -7.79
N TYR A 25 -8.67 -10.18 -9.03
CA TYR A 25 -8.38 -8.78 -9.33
C TYR A 25 -9.60 -7.86 -9.14
N GLY A 26 -10.80 -8.37 -9.38
CA GLY A 26 -12.04 -7.63 -9.18
C GLY A 26 -12.34 -7.27 -7.72
N GLU A 27 -11.72 -7.94 -6.77
CA GLU A 27 -11.93 -7.70 -5.34
C GLU A 27 -11.20 -6.45 -4.83
N TYR A 28 -10.04 -6.11 -5.40
CA TYR A 28 -9.23 -4.99 -4.89
C TYR A 28 -9.92 -3.62 -4.94
N PRO A 29 -10.66 -3.25 -6.00
CA PRO A 29 -11.42 -2.01 -6.00
C PRO A 29 -12.46 -1.93 -4.87
N ALA A 30 -13.11 -3.06 -4.55
CA ALA A 30 -14.06 -3.14 -3.45
C ALA A 30 -13.35 -3.04 -2.08
N ILE A 31 -12.21 -3.71 -1.93
CA ILE A 31 -11.38 -3.65 -0.72
C ILE A 31 -10.90 -2.23 -0.44
N VAL A 32 -10.40 -1.51 -1.44
CA VAL A 32 -9.93 -0.13 -1.26
C VAL A 32 -11.10 0.79 -0.91
N ARG A 33 -12.27 0.63 -1.55
CA ARG A 33 -13.48 1.40 -1.17
C ARG A 33 -13.89 1.15 0.27
N ALA A 34 -13.87 -0.11 0.72
CA ALA A 34 -14.17 -0.43 2.11
C ALA A 34 -13.18 0.24 3.10
N TYR A 35 -11.89 0.35 2.73
CA TYR A 35 -10.95 1.14 3.54
C TYR A 35 -11.29 2.63 3.54
N VAL A 36 -11.69 3.20 2.39
CA VAL A 36 -12.10 4.63 2.32
C VAL A 36 -13.30 4.90 3.23
N GLU A 37 -14.27 3.98 3.31
CA GLU A 37 -15.41 4.10 4.21
C GLU A 37 -15.00 4.12 5.70
N LEU A 38 -13.88 3.50 6.06
CA LEU A 38 -13.35 3.48 7.42
C LEU A 38 -12.51 4.71 7.79
N PHE A 39 -12.27 5.65 6.88
CA PHE A 39 -11.42 6.81 7.16
C PHE A 39 -12.01 7.75 8.21
N GLY A 40 -13.32 7.72 8.43
CA GLY A 40 -14.01 8.46 9.46
C GLY A 40 -14.14 7.74 10.81
N ASP A 41 -13.70 6.48 10.91
CA ASP A 41 -13.81 5.68 12.14
C ASP A 41 -12.56 5.82 13.01
N ASP A 42 -12.69 6.44 14.18
CA ASP A 42 -11.56 6.75 15.07
C ASP A 42 -10.72 5.50 15.46
N GLY A 43 -11.33 4.33 15.51
CA GLY A 43 -10.65 3.09 15.90
C GLY A 43 -9.85 2.42 14.79
N SER A 44 -10.28 2.54 13.54
CA SER A 44 -9.72 1.80 12.41
C SER A 44 -9.12 2.69 11.31
N ALA A 45 -9.37 3.99 11.34
CA ALA A 45 -8.96 4.92 10.29
C ALA A 45 -7.45 4.91 10.00
N ALA A 46 -6.60 4.88 11.03
CA ALA A 46 -5.15 4.88 10.85
C ALA A 46 -4.66 3.65 10.07
N GLU A 47 -5.18 2.48 10.42
CA GLU A 47 -4.82 1.23 9.73
C GLU A 47 -5.44 1.16 8.33
N ALA A 48 -6.69 1.60 8.17
CA ALA A 48 -7.37 1.66 6.88
C ALA A 48 -6.61 2.54 5.88
N VAL A 49 -6.14 3.71 6.30
CA VAL A 49 -5.32 4.60 5.47
C VAL A 49 -4.01 3.94 5.05
N LYS A 50 -3.28 3.32 5.99
CA LYS A 50 -2.02 2.63 5.67
C LYS A 50 -2.22 1.53 4.62
N ARG A 51 -3.26 0.72 4.77
CA ARG A 51 -3.58 -0.36 3.80
C ARG A 51 -4.01 0.20 2.45
N ALA A 52 -4.88 1.20 2.42
CA ALA A 52 -5.33 1.82 1.17
C ALA A 52 -4.17 2.50 0.43
N VAL A 53 -3.33 3.26 1.12
CA VAL A 53 -2.14 3.92 0.55
C VAL A 53 -1.17 2.89 -0.01
N PHE A 54 -0.91 1.79 0.70
CA PHE A 54 -0.08 0.71 0.19
C PHE A 54 -0.63 0.12 -1.12
N LEU A 55 -1.95 -0.15 -1.18
CA LEU A 55 -2.57 -0.73 -2.38
C LEU A 55 -2.50 0.23 -3.58
N VAL A 56 -2.76 1.53 -3.36
CA VAL A 56 -2.63 2.56 -4.40
C VAL A 56 -1.18 2.62 -4.92
N TRP A 57 -0.21 2.76 -4.03
CA TRP A 57 1.20 2.77 -4.41
C TRP A 57 1.61 1.50 -5.15
N ARG A 58 1.26 0.34 -4.60
CA ARG A 58 1.67 -0.96 -5.14
C ARG A 58 1.05 -1.24 -6.52
N SER A 59 -0.19 -0.81 -6.75
CA SER A 59 -0.85 -0.96 -8.05
C SER A 59 -0.20 -0.11 -9.15
N ALA A 60 0.37 1.03 -8.79
CA ALA A 60 1.11 1.89 -9.73
C ALA A 60 2.55 1.41 -9.97
N MET A 61 3.17 0.73 -8.96
CA MET A 61 4.57 0.31 -9.02
C MET A 61 4.81 -1.02 -9.73
N ALA A 62 3.81 -1.87 -9.86
CA ALA A 62 4.00 -3.20 -10.41
C ALA A 62 2.80 -3.66 -11.23
N LEU A 63 3.09 -4.39 -12.31
CA LEU A 63 2.06 -5.03 -13.11
C LEU A 63 1.17 -5.95 -12.27
N PRO A 64 -0.11 -6.09 -12.61
CA PRO A 64 -1.05 -6.94 -11.88
C PRO A 64 -0.55 -8.37 -11.64
N GLY A 65 0.08 -9.00 -12.63
CA GLY A 65 0.65 -10.35 -12.49
C GLY A 65 1.77 -10.47 -11.46
N VAL A 66 2.46 -9.36 -11.16
CA VAL A 66 3.53 -9.30 -10.14
C VAL A 66 2.98 -8.90 -8.78
N SER A 67 2.14 -7.87 -8.75
CA SER A 67 1.55 -7.34 -7.50
C SER A 67 0.38 -8.17 -6.99
N GLY A 68 -0.35 -8.83 -7.88
CA GLY A 68 -1.64 -9.44 -7.60
C GLY A 68 -2.74 -8.41 -7.32
N ILE A 69 -2.54 -7.15 -7.74
CA ILE A 69 -3.49 -6.05 -7.54
C ILE A 69 -3.88 -5.53 -8.93
N ALA A 70 -5.18 -5.56 -9.23
CA ALA A 70 -5.71 -4.99 -10.45
C ALA A 70 -5.61 -3.46 -10.47
N ALA A 71 -5.78 -2.87 -11.65
CA ALA A 71 -5.92 -1.43 -11.78
C ALA A 71 -7.07 -0.92 -10.88
N LEU A 72 -6.74 0.00 -9.99
CA LEU A 72 -7.72 0.64 -9.12
C LEU A 72 -8.38 1.81 -9.85
N PRO A 73 -9.68 2.09 -9.61
CA PRO A 73 -10.33 3.24 -10.20
C PRO A 73 -9.66 4.56 -9.75
N ASP A 74 -9.38 5.45 -10.69
CA ASP A 74 -8.71 6.73 -10.43
C ASP A 74 -9.37 7.54 -9.32
N GLY A 75 -10.71 7.61 -9.32
CA GLY A 75 -11.46 8.32 -8.28
C GLY A 75 -11.22 7.75 -6.88
N THR A 76 -11.11 6.44 -6.76
CA THR A 76 -10.79 5.78 -5.48
C THR A 76 -9.35 6.07 -5.06
N CYS A 77 -8.40 6.00 -5.99
CA CYS A 77 -7.01 6.34 -5.71
C CYS A 77 -6.86 7.80 -5.24
N ARG A 78 -7.53 8.74 -5.91
CA ARG A 78 -7.55 10.16 -5.52
C ARG A 78 -8.11 10.35 -4.12
N ALA A 79 -9.24 9.71 -3.78
CA ALA A 79 -9.83 9.82 -2.45
C ALA A 79 -8.85 9.34 -1.35
N VAL A 80 -8.10 8.28 -1.61
CA VAL A 80 -7.06 7.79 -0.67
C VAL A 80 -5.94 8.83 -0.51
N ILE A 81 -5.45 9.41 -1.59
CA ILE A 81 -4.35 10.39 -1.55
C ILE A 81 -4.82 11.72 -0.93
N GLU A 82 -6.05 12.15 -1.20
CA GLU A 82 -6.66 13.33 -0.59
C GLU A 82 -6.79 13.18 0.94
N GLU A 83 -7.25 12.03 1.42
CA GLU A 83 -7.33 11.77 2.87
C GLU A 83 -5.94 11.69 3.50
N LEU A 84 -4.97 11.07 2.83
CA LEU A 84 -3.59 11.06 3.28
C LEU A 84 -3.03 12.48 3.45
N ASP A 85 -3.21 13.35 2.44
CA ASP A 85 -2.81 14.76 2.51
C ASP A 85 -3.55 15.53 3.62
N ALA A 86 -4.85 15.26 3.78
CA ALA A 86 -5.65 15.85 4.84
C ALA A 86 -5.15 15.46 6.24
N ARG A 87 -4.74 14.21 6.45
CA ARG A 87 -4.12 13.75 7.71
C ARG A 87 -2.82 14.46 8.00
N VAL A 88 -1.94 14.52 7.00
CA VAL A 88 -0.67 15.25 7.12
C VAL A 88 -0.92 16.72 7.44
N ARG A 89 -1.92 17.35 6.82
CA ARG A 89 -2.30 18.75 7.08
C ARG A 89 -2.83 18.96 8.50
N ARG A 90 -3.57 17.99 9.05
CA ARG A 90 -4.08 18.03 10.42
C ARG A 90 -3.00 17.73 11.47
N GLY A 91 -1.79 17.37 11.05
CA GLY A 91 -0.72 16.99 11.96
C GLY A 91 -0.98 15.68 12.71
N VAL A 92 -1.71 14.76 12.10
CA VAL A 92 -1.93 13.44 12.70
C VAL A 92 -0.60 12.68 12.69
N GLU A 93 -0.02 12.53 13.87
CA GLU A 93 1.22 11.81 14.06
C GLU A 93 0.97 10.29 13.97
N ASP A 94 1.60 9.66 12.99
CA ASP A 94 1.67 8.20 12.86
C ASP A 94 3.09 7.85 12.38
N ALA A 95 3.93 7.49 13.33
CA ALA A 95 5.34 7.18 13.06
C ALA A 95 5.48 6.01 12.08
N GLU A 96 4.56 5.02 12.14
CA GLU A 96 4.56 3.89 11.21
C GLU A 96 4.26 4.37 9.78
N LEU A 97 3.22 5.17 9.61
CA LEU A 97 2.89 5.76 8.32
C LEU A 97 4.05 6.63 7.80
N GLY A 98 4.72 7.37 8.66
CA GLY A 98 5.85 8.22 8.30
C GLY A 98 6.98 7.44 7.64
N TRP A 99 7.49 6.38 8.26
CA TRP A 99 8.57 5.59 7.66
C TRP A 99 8.10 4.72 6.47
N MET A 100 6.84 4.29 6.44
CA MET A 100 6.25 3.64 5.27
C MET A 100 6.22 4.58 4.06
N LEU A 101 5.75 5.82 4.25
CA LEU A 101 5.71 6.82 3.18
C LEU A 101 7.10 7.21 2.69
N ALA A 102 8.08 7.37 3.58
CA ALA A 102 9.47 7.63 3.19
C ALA A 102 10.00 6.54 2.26
N TRP A 103 9.69 5.29 2.54
CA TRP A 103 10.02 4.16 1.67
C TRP A 103 9.27 4.22 0.34
N TYR A 104 7.95 4.38 0.36
CA TYR A 104 7.15 4.40 -0.88
C TYR A 104 7.54 5.55 -1.80
N TYR A 105 7.81 6.73 -1.26
CA TYR A 105 8.27 7.88 -2.03
C TYR A 105 9.67 7.67 -2.61
N GLY A 106 10.58 7.07 -1.87
CA GLY A 106 11.91 6.75 -2.35
C GLY A 106 11.91 5.72 -3.48
N GLU A 107 10.97 4.77 -3.44
CA GLU A 107 10.82 3.76 -4.49
C GLU A 107 10.04 4.28 -5.71
N GLY A 108 9.11 5.23 -5.54
CA GLY A 108 8.30 5.73 -6.64
C GLY A 108 7.31 6.81 -6.25
N ALA A 109 7.80 8.05 -6.08
CA ALA A 109 6.97 9.23 -5.79
C ALA A 109 5.86 9.48 -6.82
N PHE A 110 6.12 9.14 -8.09
CA PHE A 110 5.16 9.32 -9.18
C PHE A 110 3.81 8.64 -8.93
N ALA A 111 3.78 7.55 -8.16
CA ALA A 111 2.55 6.85 -7.80
C ALA A 111 1.58 7.73 -6.99
N PHE A 112 2.11 8.68 -6.22
CA PHE A 112 1.31 9.65 -5.46
C PHE A 112 0.95 10.86 -6.31
N GLU A 113 1.89 11.37 -7.10
CA GLU A 113 1.72 12.53 -7.99
C GLU A 113 0.61 12.25 -9.03
N LEU A 114 0.56 11.04 -9.56
CA LEU A 114 -0.46 10.58 -10.52
C LEU A 114 -1.89 10.79 -9.99
N PHE A 115 -2.09 10.67 -8.68
CA PHE A 115 -3.40 10.77 -8.03
C PHE A 115 -3.58 12.06 -7.22
N GLY A 116 -2.76 13.09 -7.47
CA GLY A 116 -2.93 14.41 -6.89
C GLY A 116 -2.17 14.64 -5.59
N GLY A 117 -1.10 13.88 -5.34
CA GLY A 117 -0.19 14.10 -4.22
C GLY A 117 0.38 15.51 -4.22
N THR A 118 0.35 16.17 -3.05
CA THR A 118 0.79 17.57 -2.90
C THR A 118 2.26 17.68 -2.51
N SER A 119 2.87 18.85 -2.75
CA SER A 119 4.23 19.15 -2.26
C SER A 119 4.36 19.06 -0.73
N ARG A 120 3.26 19.20 0.01
CA ARG A 120 3.22 18.97 1.47
C ARG A 120 3.43 17.50 1.79
N LEU A 121 2.74 16.62 1.06
CA LEU A 121 2.86 15.19 1.24
C LEU A 121 4.27 14.71 0.90
N THR A 122 4.86 15.24 -0.18
CA THR A 122 6.26 14.98 -0.54
C THR A 122 7.20 15.38 0.60
N ARG A 123 7.08 16.61 1.11
CA ARG A 123 7.92 17.08 2.23
C ARG A 123 7.74 16.25 3.50
N TYR A 124 6.53 15.78 3.77
CA TYR A 124 6.27 14.91 4.93
C TYR A 124 7.01 13.57 4.78
N ALA A 125 6.94 12.96 3.60
CA ALA A 125 7.63 11.70 3.32
C ALA A 125 9.17 11.87 3.37
N GLU A 126 9.69 12.98 2.84
CA GLU A 126 11.14 13.28 2.83
C GLU A 126 11.70 13.69 4.20
N ALA A 127 10.84 14.03 5.18
CA ALA A 127 11.27 14.32 6.55
C ALA A 127 11.84 13.08 7.27
N VAL A 128 11.55 11.89 6.79
CA VAL A 128 12.10 10.62 7.28
C VAL A 128 13.07 10.07 6.23
N PRO A 129 14.26 9.57 6.60
CA PRO A 129 15.17 8.94 5.64
C PRO A 129 14.50 7.76 4.91
N HIS A 130 14.78 7.60 3.61
CA HIS A 130 14.23 6.52 2.78
C HIS A 130 14.32 5.14 3.44
N HIS A 131 15.45 4.82 4.06
CA HIS A 131 15.64 3.58 4.81
C HIS A 131 15.39 3.71 6.30
N GLY A 132 14.66 4.76 6.74
CA GLY A 132 14.39 5.03 8.17
C GLY A 132 13.72 3.87 8.91
N TRP A 133 12.93 3.06 8.19
CA TRP A 133 12.32 1.85 8.73
C TRP A 133 13.33 0.83 9.28
N ARG A 134 14.61 0.83 8.82
CA ARG A 134 15.67 -0.05 9.33
C ARG A 134 16.10 0.28 10.75
N SER A 135 15.85 1.51 11.18
CA SER A 135 16.15 1.97 12.54
C SER A 135 14.99 1.74 13.52
N VAL A 136 13.87 1.23 13.02
CA VAL A 136 12.67 0.94 13.82
C VAL A 136 12.62 -0.56 14.11
N HIS A 137 12.32 -0.92 15.37
CA HIS A 137 12.03 -2.30 15.70
C HIS A 137 10.64 -2.66 15.22
N ILE A 138 10.55 -3.38 14.09
CA ILE A 138 9.28 -3.86 13.53
C ILE A 138 9.11 -5.30 14.04
N ALA A 139 8.22 -5.48 15.00
CA ALA A 139 7.88 -6.80 15.50
C ALA A 139 7.13 -7.60 14.42
N PRO A 140 7.55 -8.83 14.10
CA PRO A 140 6.91 -9.64 13.05
C PRO A 140 5.41 -9.81 13.25
N GLU A 141 4.95 -9.93 14.49
CA GLU A 141 3.56 -10.05 14.88
C GLU A 141 2.74 -8.78 14.55
N SER A 142 3.37 -7.60 14.53
CA SER A 142 2.71 -6.34 14.16
C SER A 142 2.33 -6.28 12.67
N LEU A 143 2.94 -7.12 11.85
CA LEU A 143 2.66 -7.26 10.43
C LEU A 143 1.66 -8.38 10.12
N ALA A 144 1.42 -9.26 11.09
CA ALA A 144 0.51 -10.39 10.92
C ALA A 144 -0.94 -9.92 10.69
N GLY A 145 -1.67 -10.60 9.82
CA GLY A 145 -3.07 -10.29 9.53
C GLY A 145 -3.33 -9.00 8.73
N ARG A 146 -2.27 -8.29 8.30
CA ARG A 146 -2.39 -7.01 7.55
C ARG A 146 -2.44 -7.21 6.02
N GLY A 147 -2.80 -8.39 5.54
CA GLY A 147 -3.01 -8.68 4.12
C GLY A 147 -1.75 -8.45 3.27
N GLN A 148 -1.90 -7.77 2.14
CA GLN A 148 -0.80 -7.50 1.21
C GLN A 148 0.28 -6.59 1.82
N LEU A 149 -0.11 -5.57 2.58
CA LEU A 149 0.81 -4.67 3.28
C LEU A 149 1.72 -5.46 4.24
N GLY A 150 1.13 -6.31 5.08
CA GLY A 150 1.89 -7.10 6.04
C GLY A 150 2.87 -8.07 5.35
N ARG A 151 2.45 -8.74 4.28
CA ARG A 151 3.31 -9.64 3.49
C ARG A 151 4.48 -8.92 2.85
N TYR A 152 4.22 -7.74 2.27
CA TYR A 152 5.25 -6.93 1.66
C TYR A 152 6.33 -6.53 2.67
N TRP A 153 5.93 -5.95 3.80
CA TRP A 153 6.85 -5.50 4.83
C TRP A 153 7.58 -6.67 5.53
N THR A 154 6.92 -7.81 5.71
CA THR A 154 7.57 -9.02 6.23
C THR A 154 8.69 -9.49 5.30
N ALA A 155 8.44 -9.53 3.99
CA ALA A 155 9.45 -9.94 3.01
C ALA A 155 10.62 -8.94 2.95
N LEU A 156 10.31 -7.63 2.96
CA LEU A 156 11.32 -6.58 2.91
C LEU A 156 12.24 -6.61 4.15
N THR A 157 11.66 -6.75 5.35
CA THR A 157 12.42 -6.79 6.61
C THR A 157 13.22 -8.08 6.79
N ALA A 158 12.75 -9.20 6.25
CA ALA A 158 13.49 -10.46 6.27
C ALA A 158 14.74 -10.42 5.37
N GLY A 159 14.67 -9.74 4.24
CA GLY A 159 15.80 -9.59 3.31
C GLY A 159 16.86 -8.57 3.74
N ALA A 160 16.59 -7.80 4.79
CA ALA A 160 17.49 -6.76 5.31
C ALA A 160 18.36 -7.17 6.50
N ARG A 161 18.25 -8.45 6.91
CA ARG A 161 19.03 -9.04 8.04
C ARG A 161 20.32 -9.71 7.53
#